data_b6969425d6a596ef1647842e4c6c9156
#
_entry.id   b6969425d6a596ef1647842e4c6c9156
#
_cell.length_a   1.000
_cell.length_b   1.000
_cell.length_c   1.000
_cell.angle_alpha   90.00
_cell.angle_beta   90.00
_cell.angle_gamma   90.00
#
_symmetry.space_group_name_H-M   'P 1'
#
loop_
_entity.id
_entity.type
_entity.pdbx_description
1 polymer ?
#
loop_
_entity_poly.entity_id
_entity_poly.type
_entity_poly.pdbx_seq_one_letter_code
_entity_poly.pdbx_strand_id
1 'polypeptide(L)'
;MSRSLSLTRWFQQSVATGNPAPRRALVALTVLHVLRDAALIAAYWGFAAMVSQWIIDGVAASSSLLWFTAICLAGVWLSQGCSIWLNHHGRLKLLFRLQQQLLRTFGRQQHALVRQHSTFHWQTLWQMHIPAVVNWHFDYRVQQLVAVLVPLFALVVIFSVSIVVGGSLLITLPIVPLFMVLVGKGAAALHRKHFIALERLGRLFTDRISALPLLAMFNAHDAQARRLDTAGQHLRERTMKVVSVAFLSGTVLDFFSTLAVALIAVYIGFTLLGEFNLGETIDLQQGLWLLLTAPLLLSEMKKLGQFYHQKAQAESAMEAIQDLLQDSPPDEAPATRDEVAPITLTGELTRSPALSTSTLTINTGDWLRLNGASGAGKTVLMELLSGQRPGLAKPVSDYVLLTQTPVILPGTVRENLCLAMTCSDTQLLAVLDSVELGAWLSMLPAGLDTPMGEHPPLSGGQAQRLAIARLLLRQAPVWFLDEPTAHLPQSQHEAICQIIHRNCQHATVIWASHKPLPSDWFSAHWLIKDGRVCDTESADLSGTEGKTTGAGE
;
A
#
# COMPACT_ATOMS: atom_id res chain seq x y z
N MET A 1 -21.33 13.86 4.94
CA MET A 1 -21.63 12.41 5.02
C MET A 1 -21.55 11.84 3.60
N SER A 2 -20.39 11.40 3.14
CA SER A 2 -20.21 10.71 1.86
C SER A 2 -20.82 9.30 1.99
N ARG A 3 -21.70 8.93 1.05
CA ARG A 3 -22.22 7.56 0.94
C ARG A 3 -21.04 6.62 0.82
N SER A 4 -20.77 5.80 1.83
CA SER A 4 -19.77 4.74 1.75
C SER A 4 -20.12 3.84 0.56
N LEU A 5 -19.33 3.92 -0.50
CA LEU A 5 -19.42 2.98 -1.62
C LEU A 5 -19.21 1.57 -1.05
N SER A 6 -20.04 0.61 -1.45
CA SER A 6 -19.78 -0.78 -1.07
C SER A 6 -18.43 -1.20 -1.67
N LEU A 7 -17.65 -2.00 -0.94
CA LEU A 7 -16.33 -2.49 -1.37
C LEU A 7 -16.36 -3.05 -2.81
N THR A 8 -17.44 -3.73 -3.17
CA THR A 8 -17.63 -4.28 -4.53
C THR A 8 -17.77 -3.19 -5.59
N ARG A 9 -18.53 -2.12 -5.32
CA ARG A 9 -18.69 -1.00 -6.26
C ARG A 9 -17.39 -0.22 -6.40
N TRP A 10 -16.75 0.08 -5.28
CA TRP A 10 -15.44 0.73 -5.30
C TRP A 10 -14.42 -0.06 -6.13
N PHE A 11 -14.30 -1.37 -5.90
CA PHE A 11 -13.39 -2.23 -6.65
C PHE A 11 -13.69 -2.23 -8.15
N GLN A 12 -14.95 -2.26 -8.53
CA GLN A 12 -15.36 -2.20 -9.95
C GLN A 12 -15.01 -0.85 -10.59
N GLN A 13 -15.23 0.25 -9.87
CA GLN A 13 -14.99 1.59 -10.38
C GLN A 13 -13.52 2.01 -10.37
N SER A 14 -12.76 1.63 -9.35
CA SER A 14 -11.39 2.11 -9.17
C SER A 14 -10.33 1.10 -9.64
N VAL A 15 -10.61 -0.20 -9.55
CA VAL A 15 -9.61 -1.25 -9.81
C VAL A 15 -9.89 -2.03 -11.09
N ALA A 16 -11.15 -2.34 -11.37
CA ALA A 16 -11.54 -3.17 -12.51
C ALA A 16 -11.97 -2.36 -13.74
N THR A 17 -11.95 -1.01 -13.69
CA THR A 17 -12.34 -0.14 -14.79
C THR A 17 -11.49 -0.42 -16.04
N GLY A 18 -12.17 -0.72 -17.15
CA GLY A 18 -11.52 -0.99 -18.43
C GLY A 18 -10.82 -2.37 -18.55
N ASN A 19 -10.85 -3.23 -17.53
CA ASN A 19 -10.24 -4.56 -17.61
C ASN A 19 -11.18 -5.66 -17.09
N PRO A 20 -11.68 -6.55 -17.97
CA PRO A 20 -12.54 -7.67 -17.59
C PRO A 20 -11.77 -8.84 -16.92
N ALA A 21 -10.43 -8.83 -16.92
CA ALA A 21 -9.62 -9.96 -16.45
C ALA A 21 -9.91 -10.38 -14.99
N PRO A 22 -10.03 -9.48 -13.99
CA PRO A 22 -10.36 -9.89 -12.62
C PRO A 22 -11.73 -10.58 -12.53
N ARG A 23 -12.73 -10.10 -13.28
CA ARG A 23 -14.06 -10.68 -13.31
C ARG A 23 -14.07 -12.06 -13.98
N ARG A 24 -13.33 -12.22 -15.10
CA ARG A 24 -13.18 -13.52 -15.78
C ARG A 24 -12.47 -14.53 -14.89
N ALA A 25 -11.43 -14.12 -14.19
CA ALA A 25 -10.73 -14.98 -13.24
C ALA A 25 -11.64 -15.44 -12.09
N LEU A 26 -12.45 -14.54 -11.52
CA LEU A 26 -13.42 -14.87 -10.49
C LEU A 26 -14.42 -15.94 -10.96
N VAL A 27 -15.01 -15.77 -12.15
CA VAL A 27 -15.97 -16.73 -12.72
C VAL A 27 -15.29 -18.06 -13.01
N ALA A 28 -14.11 -18.06 -13.64
CA ALA A 28 -13.37 -19.27 -13.96
C ALA A 28 -12.98 -20.06 -12.70
N LEU A 29 -12.49 -19.38 -11.65
CA LEU A 29 -12.18 -19.99 -10.37
C LEU A 29 -13.43 -20.60 -9.71
N THR A 30 -14.54 -19.88 -9.72
CA THR A 30 -15.80 -20.39 -9.16
C THR A 30 -16.26 -21.66 -9.90
N VAL A 31 -16.22 -21.64 -11.24
CA VAL A 31 -16.57 -22.83 -12.06
C VAL A 31 -15.64 -24.00 -11.78
N LEU A 32 -14.32 -23.78 -11.66
CA LEU A 32 -13.37 -24.83 -11.34
C LEU A 32 -13.63 -25.46 -9.97
N HIS A 33 -14.00 -24.67 -8.96
CA HIS A 33 -14.35 -25.20 -7.63
C HIS A 33 -15.66 -26.00 -7.67
N VAL A 34 -16.67 -25.52 -8.38
CA VAL A 34 -17.94 -26.27 -8.55
C VAL A 34 -17.71 -27.58 -9.28
N LEU A 35 -16.90 -27.59 -10.36
CA LEU A 35 -16.53 -28.82 -11.09
C LEU A 35 -15.75 -29.80 -10.21
N ARG A 36 -14.81 -29.30 -9.40
CA ARG A 36 -14.06 -30.09 -8.42
C ARG A 36 -15.01 -30.81 -7.47
N ASP A 37 -15.96 -30.09 -6.88
CA ASP A 37 -16.85 -30.64 -5.86
C ASP A 37 -17.91 -31.55 -6.49
N ALA A 38 -18.39 -31.28 -7.70
CA ALA A 38 -19.23 -32.17 -8.45
C ALA A 38 -18.52 -33.48 -8.79
N ALA A 39 -17.26 -33.42 -9.23
CA ALA A 39 -16.43 -34.61 -9.48
C ALA A 39 -16.17 -35.42 -8.19
N LEU A 40 -16.01 -34.73 -7.05
CA LEU A 40 -15.82 -35.37 -5.75
C LEU A 40 -17.09 -36.09 -5.28
N ILE A 41 -18.28 -35.49 -5.45
CA ILE A 41 -19.57 -36.10 -5.15
C ILE A 41 -19.76 -37.35 -6.01
N ALA A 42 -19.40 -37.30 -7.31
CA ALA A 42 -19.45 -38.46 -8.20
C ALA A 42 -18.43 -39.55 -7.80
N ALA A 43 -17.23 -39.18 -7.36
CA ALA A 43 -16.24 -40.11 -6.84
C ALA A 43 -16.73 -40.83 -5.57
N TYR A 44 -17.41 -40.11 -4.66
CA TYR A 44 -18.03 -40.70 -3.47
C TYR A 44 -19.12 -41.70 -3.83
N TRP A 45 -19.91 -41.45 -4.89
CA TRP A 45 -20.88 -42.40 -5.39
C TRP A 45 -20.23 -43.72 -5.87
N GLY A 46 -19.16 -43.58 -6.68
CA GLY A 46 -18.39 -44.74 -7.14
C GLY A 46 -17.74 -45.52 -5.99
N PHE A 47 -17.17 -44.82 -5.00
CA PHE A 47 -16.61 -45.44 -3.82
C PHE A 47 -17.66 -46.16 -2.97
N ALA A 48 -18.81 -45.54 -2.73
CA ALA A 48 -19.91 -46.14 -2.00
C ALA A 48 -20.45 -47.42 -2.70
N ALA A 49 -20.54 -47.39 -4.04
CA ALA A 49 -20.91 -48.53 -4.84
C ALA A 49 -19.90 -49.70 -4.73
N MET A 50 -18.59 -49.40 -4.74
CA MET A 50 -17.55 -50.43 -4.55
C MET A 50 -17.64 -51.09 -3.18
N VAL A 51 -17.85 -50.29 -2.13
CA VAL A 51 -17.99 -50.80 -0.75
C VAL A 51 -19.26 -51.65 -0.62
N SER A 52 -20.38 -51.24 -1.21
CA SER A 52 -21.63 -51.96 -1.20
C SER A 52 -21.50 -53.33 -1.91
N GLN A 53 -20.89 -53.37 -3.10
CA GLN A 53 -20.62 -54.64 -3.82
C GLN A 53 -19.74 -55.60 -3.00
N TRP A 54 -18.72 -55.08 -2.35
CA TRP A 54 -17.81 -55.88 -1.53
C TRP A 54 -18.48 -56.46 -0.28
N ILE A 55 -19.30 -55.64 0.41
CA ILE A 55 -19.94 -56.07 1.68
C ILE A 55 -21.17 -56.96 1.43
N ILE A 56 -22.05 -56.59 0.47
CA ILE A 56 -23.31 -57.27 0.25
C ILE A 56 -23.14 -58.45 -0.69
N ASP A 57 -22.46 -58.26 -1.83
CA ASP A 57 -22.36 -59.24 -2.89
C ASP A 57 -21.14 -60.16 -2.71
N GLY A 58 -20.20 -59.81 -1.83
CA GLY A 58 -18.96 -60.57 -1.61
C GLY A 58 -18.02 -60.60 -2.83
N VAL A 59 -18.24 -59.72 -3.80
CA VAL A 59 -17.52 -59.68 -5.08
C VAL A 59 -16.58 -58.47 -5.10
N ALA A 60 -15.41 -58.64 -5.72
CA ALA A 60 -14.50 -57.55 -5.94
C ALA A 60 -15.13 -56.48 -6.86
N ALA A 61 -14.82 -55.20 -6.62
CA ALA A 61 -15.34 -54.07 -7.40
C ALA A 61 -15.14 -54.29 -8.90
N SER A 62 -16.14 -53.98 -9.70
CA SER A 62 -16.05 -54.09 -11.16
C SER A 62 -15.01 -53.14 -11.73
N SER A 63 -14.28 -53.53 -12.77
CA SER A 63 -13.26 -52.71 -13.42
C SER A 63 -13.81 -51.38 -13.94
N SER A 64 -15.07 -51.37 -14.42
CA SER A 64 -15.74 -50.16 -14.88
C SER A 64 -15.94 -49.14 -13.76
N LEU A 65 -16.28 -49.60 -12.56
CA LEU A 65 -16.48 -48.74 -11.38
C LEU A 65 -15.16 -48.16 -10.86
N LEU A 66 -14.08 -48.99 -10.91
CA LEU A 66 -12.74 -48.54 -10.59
C LEU A 66 -12.28 -47.42 -11.54
N TRP A 67 -12.46 -47.59 -12.86
CA TRP A 67 -12.14 -46.59 -13.84
C TRP A 67 -12.99 -45.33 -13.70
N PHE A 68 -14.28 -45.43 -13.44
CA PHE A 68 -15.16 -44.29 -13.18
C PHE A 68 -14.66 -43.47 -12.00
N THR A 69 -14.38 -44.11 -10.88
CA THR A 69 -13.90 -43.42 -9.66
C THR A 69 -12.53 -42.77 -9.89
N ALA A 70 -11.63 -43.48 -10.59
CA ALA A 70 -10.32 -42.97 -10.94
C ALA A 70 -10.39 -41.71 -11.85
N ILE A 71 -11.29 -41.72 -12.84
CA ILE A 71 -11.52 -40.57 -13.74
C ILE A 71 -12.09 -39.38 -12.95
N CYS A 72 -13.06 -39.62 -12.04
CA CYS A 72 -13.60 -38.56 -11.19
C CYS A 72 -12.52 -37.96 -10.29
N LEU A 73 -11.68 -38.78 -9.64
CA LEU A 73 -10.56 -38.30 -8.83
C LEU A 73 -9.51 -37.54 -9.66
N ALA A 74 -9.20 -38.01 -10.87
CA ALA A 74 -8.34 -37.28 -11.79
C ALA A 74 -8.94 -35.90 -12.14
N GLY A 75 -10.25 -35.82 -12.34
CA GLY A 75 -10.98 -34.56 -12.53
C GLY A 75 -10.86 -33.63 -11.33
N VAL A 76 -10.93 -34.13 -10.11
CA VAL A 76 -10.69 -33.34 -8.87
C VAL A 76 -9.27 -32.79 -8.86
N TRP A 77 -8.26 -33.61 -9.15
CA TRP A 77 -6.86 -33.18 -9.18
C TRP A 77 -6.59 -32.15 -10.26
N LEU A 78 -7.10 -32.35 -11.47
CA LEU A 78 -6.93 -31.43 -12.58
C LEU A 78 -7.60 -30.06 -12.30
N SER A 79 -8.85 -30.08 -11.82
CA SER A 79 -9.57 -28.84 -11.48
C SER A 79 -8.90 -28.09 -10.33
N GLN A 80 -8.38 -28.80 -9.33
CA GLN A 80 -7.63 -28.21 -8.24
C GLN A 80 -6.31 -27.59 -8.71
N GLY A 81 -5.54 -28.31 -9.53
CA GLY A 81 -4.27 -27.82 -10.09
C GLY A 81 -4.49 -26.55 -10.96
N CYS A 82 -5.50 -26.59 -11.84
CA CYS A 82 -5.88 -25.46 -12.66
C CYS A 82 -6.33 -24.24 -11.82
N SER A 83 -7.10 -24.50 -10.77
CA SER A 83 -7.55 -23.47 -9.82
C SER A 83 -6.37 -22.81 -9.10
N ILE A 84 -5.41 -23.58 -8.59
CA ILE A 84 -4.20 -23.06 -7.93
C ILE A 84 -3.39 -22.22 -8.90
N TRP A 85 -3.16 -22.70 -10.11
CA TRP A 85 -2.40 -21.98 -11.14
C TRP A 85 -3.08 -20.65 -11.52
N LEU A 86 -4.39 -20.67 -11.79
CA LEU A 86 -5.15 -19.47 -12.17
C LEU A 86 -5.22 -18.45 -11.03
N ASN A 87 -5.40 -18.93 -9.79
CA ASN A 87 -5.41 -18.10 -8.59
C ASN A 87 -4.06 -17.38 -8.41
N HIS A 88 -2.95 -18.14 -8.47
CA HIS A 88 -1.62 -17.58 -8.32
C HIS A 88 -1.32 -16.49 -9.36
N HIS A 89 -1.52 -16.79 -10.65
CA HIS A 89 -1.26 -15.82 -11.72
C HIS A 89 -2.21 -14.62 -11.69
N GLY A 90 -3.47 -14.84 -11.34
CA GLY A 90 -4.45 -13.76 -11.20
C GLY A 90 -4.10 -12.80 -10.07
N ARG A 91 -3.68 -13.33 -8.92
CA ARG A 91 -3.22 -12.55 -7.76
C ARG A 91 -2.01 -11.69 -8.08
N LEU A 92 -0.97 -12.28 -8.68
CA LEU A 92 0.24 -11.54 -9.04
C LEU A 92 -0.06 -10.40 -10.00
N LYS A 93 -0.88 -10.64 -11.03
CA LYS A 93 -1.28 -9.60 -12.00
C LYS A 93 -2.05 -8.45 -11.33
N LEU A 94 -3.00 -8.77 -10.44
CA LEU A 94 -3.77 -7.75 -9.74
C LEU A 94 -2.91 -6.98 -8.74
N LEU A 95 -2.06 -7.68 -7.97
CA LEU A 95 -1.13 -7.08 -7.02
C LEU A 95 -0.21 -6.07 -7.72
N PHE A 96 0.46 -6.51 -8.79
CA PHE A 96 1.37 -5.67 -9.56
C PHE A 96 0.67 -4.44 -10.15
N ARG A 97 -0.56 -4.60 -10.64
CA ARG A 97 -1.36 -3.50 -11.17
C ARG A 97 -1.68 -2.44 -10.10
N LEU A 98 -2.13 -2.86 -8.92
CA LEU A 98 -2.41 -1.95 -7.81
C LEU A 98 -1.15 -1.22 -7.35
N GLN A 99 -0.03 -1.93 -7.27
CA GLN A 99 1.26 -1.36 -6.94
C GLN A 99 1.70 -0.32 -8.00
N GLN A 100 1.53 -0.62 -9.28
CA GLN A 100 1.82 0.34 -10.35
C GLN A 100 0.91 1.58 -10.30
N GLN A 101 -0.38 1.41 -10.02
CA GLN A 101 -1.28 2.55 -9.86
C GLN A 101 -0.82 3.45 -8.70
N LEU A 102 -0.46 2.87 -7.57
CA LEU A 102 0.07 3.63 -6.43
C LEU A 102 1.37 4.36 -6.77
N LEU A 103 2.30 3.69 -7.46
CA LEU A 103 3.55 4.33 -7.92
C LEU A 103 3.28 5.50 -8.89
N ARG A 104 2.31 5.36 -9.78
CA ARG A 104 1.89 6.48 -10.66
C ARG A 104 1.30 7.64 -9.85
N THR A 105 0.51 7.37 -8.82
CA THR A 105 -0.01 8.41 -7.92
C THR A 105 1.13 9.12 -7.19
N PHE A 106 2.13 8.39 -6.70
CA PHE A 106 3.34 8.98 -6.11
C PHE A 106 4.11 9.85 -7.11
N GLY A 107 4.26 9.39 -8.35
CA GLY A 107 4.92 10.16 -9.39
C GLY A 107 4.20 11.46 -9.77
N ARG A 108 2.85 11.50 -9.63
CA ARG A 108 2.03 12.67 -9.94
C ARG A 108 1.91 13.66 -8.77
N GLN A 109 1.66 13.17 -7.56
CA GLN A 109 1.46 14.01 -6.37
C GLN A 109 2.76 14.29 -5.61
N GLN A 110 3.85 13.65 -6.03
CA GLN A 110 5.22 13.87 -5.56
C GLN A 110 5.38 13.89 -4.03
N HIS A 111 6.22 14.82 -3.56
CA HIS A 111 6.65 14.90 -2.17
C HIS A 111 5.54 15.30 -1.18
N ALA A 112 4.55 16.07 -1.64
CA ALA A 112 3.44 16.53 -0.80
C ALA A 112 2.61 15.36 -0.24
N LEU A 113 2.35 14.32 -1.04
CA LEU A 113 1.62 13.14 -0.60
C LEU A 113 2.42 12.34 0.44
N VAL A 114 3.72 12.13 0.17
CA VAL A 114 4.57 11.30 1.03
C VAL A 114 4.70 11.90 2.44
N ARG A 115 4.75 13.23 2.57
CA ARG A 115 4.84 13.93 3.86
C ARG A 115 3.57 13.90 4.72
N GLN A 116 2.40 13.63 4.14
CA GLN A 116 1.15 13.59 4.89
C GLN A 116 1.09 12.42 5.88
N HIS A 117 1.83 11.34 5.62
CA HIS A 117 1.82 10.15 6.43
C HIS A 117 3.25 9.69 6.80
N SER A 118 3.36 8.90 7.87
CA SER A 118 4.64 8.31 8.28
C SER A 118 5.13 7.23 7.30
N THR A 119 6.43 6.98 7.29
CA THR A 119 7.03 5.88 6.50
C THR A 119 6.39 4.54 6.82
N PHE A 120 6.05 4.29 8.09
CA PHE A 120 5.36 3.08 8.52
C PHE A 120 3.96 2.95 7.90
N HIS A 121 3.23 4.06 7.71
CA HIS A 121 1.94 4.07 7.01
C HIS A 121 2.08 3.57 5.58
N TRP A 122 3.08 4.08 4.83
CA TRP A 122 3.34 3.66 3.45
C TRP A 122 3.76 2.20 3.34
N GLN A 123 4.59 1.72 4.28
CA GLN A 123 4.95 0.30 4.37
C GLN A 123 3.72 -0.57 4.62
N THR A 124 2.86 -0.17 5.56
CA THR A 124 1.62 -0.87 5.88
C THR A 124 0.67 -0.91 4.68
N LEU A 125 0.56 0.20 3.96
CA LEU A 125 -0.26 0.28 2.75
C LEU A 125 0.23 -0.68 1.67
N TRP A 126 1.54 -0.72 1.44
CA TRP A 126 2.16 -1.59 0.44
C TRP A 126 2.10 -3.07 0.82
N GLN A 127 2.44 -3.42 2.06
CA GLN A 127 2.59 -4.80 2.50
C GLN A 127 1.32 -5.44 3.02
N MET A 128 0.33 -4.66 3.50
CA MET A 128 -0.87 -5.17 4.14
C MET A 128 -2.15 -4.76 3.42
N HIS A 129 -2.34 -3.48 3.10
CA HIS A 129 -3.60 -3.00 2.52
C HIS A 129 -3.80 -3.46 1.07
N ILE A 130 -2.80 -3.33 0.21
CA ILE A 130 -2.90 -3.80 -1.18
C ILE A 130 -3.13 -5.32 -1.24
N PRO A 131 -2.34 -6.17 -0.53
CA PRO A 131 -2.63 -7.60 -0.47
C PRO A 131 -4.00 -7.95 0.10
N ALA A 132 -4.51 -7.19 1.08
CA ALA A 132 -5.85 -7.43 1.64
C ALA A 132 -6.96 -7.29 0.59
N VAL A 133 -6.87 -6.30 -0.31
CA VAL A 133 -7.82 -6.14 -1.42
C VAL A 133 -7.73 -7.30 -2.41
N VAL A 134 -6.51 -7.77 -2.71
CA VAL A 134 -6.27 -8.91 -3.60
C VAL A 134 -6.83 -10.20 -2.99
N ASN A 135 -6.55 -10.47 -1.71
CA ASN A 135 -7.05 -11.65 -0.99
C ASN A 135 -8.59 -11.65 -0.91
N TRP A 136 -9.19 -10.49 -0.63
CA TRP A 136 -10.65 -10.38 -0.66
C TRP A 136 -11.23 -10.77 -2.02
N HIS A 137 -10.61 -10.35 -3.13
CA HIS A 137 -11.12 -10.65 -4.46
C HIS A 137 -10.99 -12.12 -4.84
N PHE A 138 -9.84 -12.74 -4.56
CA PHE A 138 -9.51 -14.10 -4.99
C PHE A 138 -9.91 -15.19 -3.97
N ASP A 139 -9.95 -14.88 -2.67
CA ASP A 139 -10.36 -15.84 -1.65
C ASP A 139 -11.83 -15.64 -1.25
N TYR A 140 -12.14 -14.45 -0.66
CA TYR A 140 -13.47 -14.25 -0.09
C TYR A 140 -14.57 -14.25 -1.15
N ARG A 141 -14.42 -13.53 -2.25
CA ARG A 141 -15.46 -13.46 -3.29
C ARG A 141 -15.66 -14.77 -4.02
N VAL A 142 -14.59 -15.50 -4.32
CA VAL A 142 -14.69 -16.84 -4.91
C VAL A 142 -15.41 -17.76 -3.95
N GLN A 143 -14.98 -17.80 -2.67
CA GLN A 143 -15.60 -18.64 -1.66
C GLN A 143 -17.06 -18.25 -1.38
N GLN A 144 -17.42 -16.97 -1.48
CA GLN A 144 -18.81 -16.52 -1.34
C GLN A 144 -19.72 -17.13 -2.42
N LEU A 145 -19.25 -17.22 -3.67
CA LEU A 145 -20.00 -17.84 -4.75
C LEU A 145 -20.03 -19.38 -4.62
N VAL A 146 -18.90 -19.98 -4.29
CA VAL A 146 -18.77 -21.43 -4.08
C VAL A 146 -19.64 -21.89 -2.93
N ALA A 147 -19.65 -21.17 -1.80
CA ALA A 147 -20.47 -21.49 -0.63
C ALA A 147 -21.99 -21.36 -0.85
N VAL A 148 -22.41 -20.80 -1.97
CA VAL A 148 -23.83 -20.80 -2.38
C VAL A 148 -24.09 -21.88 -3.43
N LEU A 149 -23.26 -21.94 -4.47
CA LEU A 149 -23.49 -22.81 -5.63
C LEU A 149 -23.27 -24.31 -5.30
N VAL A 150 -22.22 -24.63 -4.54
CA VAL A 150 -21.91 -26.04 -4.20
C VAL A 150 -22.95 -26.64 -3.26
N PRO A 151 -23.34 -26.01 -2.13
CA PRO A 151 -24.41 -26.51 -1.30
C PRO A 151 -25.75 -26.65 -2.03
N LEU A 152 -26.09 -25.69 -2.89
CA LEU A 152 -27.32 -25.77 -3.67
C LEU A 152 -27.30 -26.95 -4.64
N PHE A 153 -26.19 -27.14 -5.36
CA PHE A 153 -26.02 -28.30 -6.25
C PHE A 153 -26.05 -29.62 -5.47
N ALA A 154 -25.27 -29.74 -4.38
CA ALA A 154 -25.23 -30.94 -3.56
C ALA A 154 -26.60 -31.26 -2.94
N LEU A 155 -27.33 -30.21 -2.50
CA LEU A 155 -28.67 -30.38 -1.94
C LEU A 155 -29.66 -30.95 -2.96
N VAL A 156 -29.65 -30.45 -4.21
CA VAL A 156 -30.49 -31.00 -5.30
C VAL A 156 -30.20 -32.48 -5.53
N VAL A 157 -28.91 -32.86 -5.55
CA VAL A 157 -28.50 -34.25 -5.75
C VAL A 157 -28.87 -35.11 -4.54
N ILE A 158 -28.72 -34.62 -3.30
CA ILE A 158 -29.12 -35.33 -2.08
C ILE A 158 -30.65 -35.54 -2.03
N PHE A 159 -31.44 -34.51 -2.41
CA PHE A 159 -32.91 -34.65 -2.46
C PHE A 159 -33.40 -35.72 -3.47
N SER A 160 -32.63 -35.99 -4.53
CA SER A 160 -32.97 -37.04 -5.48
C SER A 160 -32.81 -38.46 -4.89
N VAL A 161 -32.06 -38.58 -3.76
CA VAL A 161 -31.81 -39.89 -3.09
C VAL A 161 -32.63 -40.01 -1.81
N SER A 162 -32.70 -38.96 -0.97
CA SER A 162 -33.48 -38.95 0.28
C SER A 162 -34.02 -37.57 0.58
N ILE A 163 -35.35 -37.46 0.72
CA ILE A 163 -36.07 -36.24 1.10
C ILE A 163 -35.81 -35.91 2.57
N VAL A 164 -35.67 -36.92 3.43
CA VAL A 164 -35.45 -36.74 4.87
C VAL A 164 -34.08 -36.14 5.13
N VAL A 165 -33.02 -36.70 4.51
CA VAL A 165 -31.64 -36.17 4.65
C VAL A 165 -31.53 -34.79 4.01
N GLY A 166 -32.09 -34.61 2.81
CA GLY A 166 -32.13 -33.31 2.13
C GLY A 166 -32.84 -32.24 2.95
N GLY A 167 -34.00 -32.57 3.55
CA GLY A 167 -34.74 -31.67 4.42
C GLY A 167 -33.99 -31.28 5.71
N SER A 168 -33.32 -32.26 6.35
CA SER A 168 -32.50 -31.98 7.53
C SER A 168 -31.33 -31.05 7.24
N LEU A 169 -30.67 -31.24 6.11
CA LEU A 169 -29.58 -30.35 5.65
C LEU A 169 -30.12 -28.96 5.25
N LEU A 170 -31.28 -28.90 4.60
CA LEU A 170 -31.90 -27.64 4.22
C LEU A 170 -32.23 -26.77 5.45
N ILE A 171 -32.65 -27.37 6.57
CA ILE A 171 -32.93 -26.68 7.83
C ILE A 171 -31.61 -26.24 8.48
N THR A 172 -30.55 -27.04 8.40
CA THR A 172 -29.26 -26.76 9.02
C THR A 172 -28.47 -25.67 8.26
N LEU A 173 -28.58 -25.63 6.94
CA LEU A 173 -27.84 -24.71 6.05
C LEU A 173 -27.99 -23.22 6.43
N PRO A 174 -29.19 -22.66 6.71
CA PRO A 174 -29.35 -21.25 7.06
C PRO A 174 -28.73 -20.86 8.41
N ILE A 175 -28.55 -21.81 9.32
CA ILE A 175 -28.00 -21.55 10.67
C ILE A 175 -26.56 -21.00 10.54
N VAL A 176 -25.77 -21.54 9.61
CA VAL A 176 -24.37 -21.14 9.40
C VAL A 176 -24.24 -19.67 8.99
N PRO A 177 -24.86 -19.17 7.91
CA PRO A 177 -24.77 -17.77 7.52
C PRO A 177 -25.44 -16.83 8.54
N LEU A 178 -26.52 -17.24 9.20
CA LEU A 178 -27.15 -16.47 10.25
C LEU A 178 -26.17 -16.19 11.39
N PHE A 179 -25.48 -17.24 11.85
CA PHE A 179 -24.49 -17.13 12.91
C PHE A 179 -23.27 -16.32 12.46
N MET A 180 -22.83 -16.50 11.21
CA MET A 180 -21.72 -15.74 10.61
C MET A 180 -22.02 -14.24 10.54
N VAL A 181 -23.25 -13.82 10.21
CA VAL A 181 -23.67 -12.41 10.22
C VAL A 181 -23.70 -11.86 11.64
N LEU A 182 -24.20 -12.64 12.60
CA LEU A 182 -24.29 -12.23 14.00
C LEU A 182 -22.90 -11.95 14.61
N VAL A 183 -21.95 -12.87 14.39
CA VAL A 183 -20.58 -12.73 14.89
C VAL A 183 -19.78 -11.73 14.05
N GLY A 184 -19.99 -11.69 12.75
CA GLY A 184 -19.24 -10.87 11.81
C GLY A 184 -19.40 -9.37 11.99
N LYS A 185 -20.58 -8.89 12.41
CA LYS A 185 -20.81 -7.47 12.70
C LYS A 185 -19.92 -6.92 13.82
N GLY A 186 -19.59 -7.74 14.82
CA GLY A 186 -18.65 -7.38 15.88
C GLY A 186 -17.18 -7.41 15.45
N ALA A 187 -16.84 -8.35 14.57
CA ALA A 187 -15.46 -8.57 14.13
C ALA A 187 -14.86 -7.38 13.34
N ALA A 188 -15.62 -6.75 12.45
CA ALA A 188 -15.13 -5.63 11.64
C ALA A 188 -14.68 -4.43 12.49
N ALA A 189 -15.45 -4.06 13.52
CA ALA A 189 -15.09 -2.98 14.43
C ALA A 189 -13.84 -3.31 15.27
N LEU A 190 -13.69 -4.59 15.67
CA LEU A 190 -12.52 -5.07 16.40
C LEU A 190 -11.27 -5.05 15.53
N HIS A 191 -11.35 -5.48 14.27
CA HIS A 191 -10.24 -5.44 13.33
C HIS A 191 -9.73 -4.01 13.09
N ARG A 192 -10.63 -3.04 12.91
CA ARG A 192 -10.25 -1.63 12.74
C ARG A 192 -9.48 -1.10 13.96
N LYS A 193 -9.97 -1.37 15.18
CA LYS A 193 -9.29 -0.98 16.43
C LYS A 193 -7.92 -1.67 16.60
N HIS A 194 -7.81 -2.92 16.18
CA HIS A 194 -6.57 -3.67 16.19
C HIS A 194 -5.54 -3.05 15.23
N PHE A 195 -5.96 -2.68 14.01
CA PHE A 195 -5.10 -2.08 13.00
C PHE A 195 -4.50 -0.74 13.46
N ILE A 196 -5.32 0.15 14.03
CA ILE A 196 -4.86 1.44 14.59
C ILE A 196 -3.83 1.21 15.71
N ALA A 197 -4.02 0.18 16.54
CA ALA A 197 -3.08 -0.14 17.61
C ALA A 197 -1.75 -0.68 17.07
N LEU A 198 -1.79 -1.50 16.02
CA LEU A 198 -0.61 -2.03 15.33
C LEU A 198 0.21 -0.90 14.69
N GLU A 199 -0.45 0.01 13.98
CA GLU A 199 0.20 1.17 13.37
C GLU A 199 0.86 2.07 14.42
N ARG A 200 0.17 2.31 15.54
CA ARG A 200 0.71 3.10 16.65
C ARG A 200 1.95 2.45 17.27
N LEU A 201 1.91 1.14 17.51
CA LEU A 201 3.06 0.41 18.05
C LEU A 201 4.22 0.39 17.05
N GLY A 202 3.95 0.13 15.77
CA GLY A 202 4.96 0.14 14.72
C GLY A 202 5.67 1.48 14.60
N ARG A 203 4.92 2.59 14.63
CA ARG A 203 5.48 3.94 14.63
C ARG A 203 6.37 4.18 15.86
N LEU A 204 5.85 3.86 17.06
CA LEU A 204 6.63 3.98 18.30
C LEU A 204 7.92 3.18 18.23
N PHE A 205 7.89 1.98 17.70
CA PHE A 205 9.07 1.11 17.57
C PHE A 205 10.10 1.70 16.61
N THR A 206 9.68 2.12 15.42
CA THR A 206 10.56 2.75 14.43
C THR A 206 11.21 4.03 14.97
N ASP A 207 10.41 4.89 15.63
CA ASP A 207 10.92 6.12 16.23
C ASP A 207 11.99 5.83 17.31
N ARG A 208 11.82 4.77 18.11
CA ARG A 208 12.77 4.41 19.17
C ARG A 208 14.05 3.78 18.64
N ILE A 209 13.96 2.97 17.57
CA ILE A 209 15.15 2.43 16.89
C ILE A 209 15.98 3.59 16.31
N SER A 210 15.36 4.52 15.63
CA SER A 210 16.05 5.70 15.07
C SER A 210 16.67 6.60 16.16
N ALA A 211 16.10 6.60 17.37
CA ALA A 211 16.58 7.38 18.50
C ALA A 211 17.52 6.60 19.45
N LEU A 212 17.92 5.36 19.12
CA LEU A 212 18.79 4.53 19.99
C LEU A 212 20.06 5.23 20.49
N PRO A 213 20.82 5.97 19.65
CA PRO A 213 22.01 6.69 20.12
C PRO A 213 21.66 7.73 21.20
N LEU A 214 20.55 8.45 21.02
CA LEU A 214 20.05 9.43 21.98
C LEU A 214 19.62 8.75 23.29
N LEU A 215 18.89 7.63 23.19
CA LEU A 215 18.44 6.88 24.37
C LEU A 215 19.61 6.31 25.18
N ALA A 216 20.67 5.88 24.51
CA ALA A 216 21.91 5.44 25.14
C ALA A 216 22.58 6.57 25.91
N MET A 217 22.72 7.75 25.28
CA MET A 217 23.37 8.91 25.87
C MET A 217 22.67 9.40 27.15
N PHE A 218 21.33 9.32 27.19
CA PHE A 218 20.53 9.73 28.34
C PHE A 218 20.18 8.59 29.30
N ASN A 219 20.72 7.37 29.10
CA ASN A 219 20.40 6.16 29.88
C ASN A 219 18.87 5.94 30.04
N ALA A 220 18.10 6.21 28.97
CA ALA A 220 16.63 6.22 28.99
C ALA A 220 16.00 4.90 28.49
N HIS A 221 16.79 3.82 28.36
CA HIS A 221 16.35 2.53 27.80
C HIS A 221 15.16 1.95 28.55
N ASP A 222 15.24 1.87 29.89
CA ASP A 222 14.20 1.25 30.72
C ASP A 222 12.87 2.01 30.67
N ALA A 223 12.94 3.34 30.64
CA ALA A 223 11.73 4.17 30.54
C ALA A 223 11.02 3.98 29.19
N GLN A 224 11.79 3.85 28.10
CA GLN A 224 11.21 3.64 26.77
C GLN A 224 10.79 2.17 26.57
N ALA A 225 11.49 1.20 27.13
CA ALA A 225 11.09 -0.20 27.15
C ALA A 225 9.71 -0.37 27.82
N ARG A 226 9.49 0.26 28.98
CA ARG A 226 8.17 0.24 29.66
C ARG A 226 7.05 0.85 28.79
N ARG A 227 7.33 1.91 28.05
CA ARG A 227 6.33 2.50 27.12
C ARG A 227 5.99 1.55 25.96
N LEU A 228 7.00 0.88 25.40
CA LEU A 228 6.80 -0.13 24.35
C LEU A 228 6.05 -1.34 24.90
N ASP A 229 6.37 -1.81 26.11
CA ASP A 229 5.67 -2.90 26.77
C ASP A 229 4.18 -2.57 26.99
N THR A 230 3.88 -1.38 27.51
CA THR A 230 2.47 -0.92 27.68
C THR A 230 1.71 -0.90 26.34
N ALA A 231 2.35 -0.37 25.28
CA ALA A 231 1.73 -0.35 23.96
C ALA A 231 1.56 -1.77 23.37
N GLY A 232 2.54 -2.66 23.62
CA GLY A 232 2.49 -4.08 23.28
C GLY A 232 1.36 -4.82 24.00
N GLN A 233 1.18 -4.57 25.31
CA GLN A 233 0.09 -5.14 26.09
C GLN A 233 -1.29 -4.71 25.55
N HIS A 234 -1.47 -3.44 25.22
CA HIS A 234 -2.70 -2.96 24.59
C HIS A 234 -2.96 -3.60 23.21
N LEU A 235 -1.92 -3.81 22.40
CA LEU A 235 -2.05 -4.54 21.13
C LEU A 235 -2.43 -5.99 21.38
N ARG A 236 -1.77 -6.68 22.34
CA ARG A 236 -2.05 -8.07 22.71
C ARG A 236 -3.50 -8.24 23.15
N GLU A 237 -4.03 -7.39 24.01
CA GLU A 237 -5.43 -7.44 24.46
C GLU A 237 -6.42 -7.32 23.30
N ARG A 238 -6.15 -6.41 22.37
CA ARG A 238 -7.00 -6.23 21.18
C ARG A 238 -6.89 -7.40 20.21
N THR A 239 -5.68 -7.93 20.01
CA THR A 239 -5.44 -9.13 19.21
C THR A 239 -6.18 -10.33 19.78
N MET A 240 -6.10 -10.54 21.11
CA MET A 240 -6.80 -11.64 21.78
C MET A 240 -8.32 -11.54 21.64
N LYS A 241 -8.90 -10.35 21.67
CA LYS A 241 -10.34 -10.15 21.40
C LYS A 241 -10.71 -10.53 19.97
N VAL A 242 -9.90 -10.15 18.98
CA VAL A 242 -10.11 -10.53 17.57
C VAL A 242 -10.01 -12.05 17.40
N VAL A 243 -8.96 -12.66 17.97
CA VAL A 243 -8.74 -14.12 17.91
C VAL A 243 -9.87 -14.88 18.61
N SER A 244 -10.32 -14.40 19.80
CA SER A 244 -11.43 -15.04 20.53
C SER A 244 -12.73 -15.06 19.73
N VAL A 245 -13.06 -13.96 19.04
CA VAL A 245 -14.25 -13.90 18.18
C VAL A 245 -14.12 -14.83 16.98
N ALA A 246 -12.95 -14.87 16.34
CA ALA A 246 -12.68 -15.78 15.21
C ALA A 246 -12.73 -17.24 15.65
N PHE A 247 -12.15 -17.57 16.79
CA PHE A 247 -12.16 -18.92 17.37
C PHE A 247 -13.59 -19.36 17.73
N LEU A 248 -14.33 -18.51 18.43
CA LEU A 248 -15.72 -18.79 18.82
C LEU A 248 -16.59 -19.08 17.59
N SER A 249 -16.47 -18.29 16.53
CA SER A 249 -17.21 -18.52 15.28
C SER A 249 -16.85 -19.86 14.64
N GLY A 250 -15.56 -20.22 14.60
CA GLY A 250 -15.11 -21.52 14.09
C GLY A 250 -15.65 -22.70 14.90
N THR A 251 -15.53 -22.62 16.22
CA THR A 251 -15.98 -23.69 17.13
C THR A 251 -17.50 -23.93 17.04
N VAL A 252 -18.29 -22.88 16.97
CA VAL A 252 -19.75 -23.02 16.83
C VAL A 252 -20.14 -23.62 15.50
N LEU A 253 -19.48 -23.22 14.40
CA LEU A 253 -19.71 -23.81 13.08
C LEU A 253 -19.32 -25.31 13.07
N ASP A 254 -18.20 -25.67 13.71
CA ASP A 254 -17.77 -27.06 13.85
C ASP A 254 -18.78 -27.89 14.64
N PHE A 255 -19.28 -27.35 15.74
CA PHE A 255 -20.29 -28.02 16.55
C PHE A 255 -21.56 -28.32 15.75
N PHE A 256 -22.16 -27.35 15.08
CA PHE A 256 -23.37 -27.55 14.29
C PHE A 256 -23.15 -28.49 13.09
N SER A 257 -21.99 -28.40 12.42
CA SER A 257 -21.62 -29.28 11.33
C SER A 257 -21.48 -30.73 11.80
N THR A 258 -20.79 -30.94 12.91
CA THR A 258 -20.62 -32.30 13.47
C THR A 258 -21.93 -32.87 13.96
N LEU A 259 -22.76 -32.06 14.61
CA LEU A 259 -24.09 -32.50 15.07
C LEU A 259 -25.00 -32.89 13.89
N ALA A 260 -25.00 -32.09 12.81
CA ALA A 260 -25.79 -32.42 11.62
C ALA A 260 -25.36 -33.76 10.99
N VAL A 261 -24.04 -33.97 10.84
CA VAL A 261 -23.50 -35.24 10.32
C VAL A 261 -23.83 -36.43 11.24
N ALA A 262 -23.72 -36.23 12.56
CA ALA A 262 -24.07 -37.27 13.54
C ALA A 262 -25.55 -37.66 13.46
N LEU A 263 -26.46 -36.67 13.35
CA LEU A 263 -27.89 -36.94 13.19
C LEU A 263 -28.20 -37.70 11.90
N ILE A 264 -27.56 -37.35 10.79
CA ILE A 264 -27.68 -38.05 9.50
C ILE A 264 -27.15 -39.47 9.64
N ALA A 265 -26.01 -39.70 10.29
CA ALA A 265 -25.44 -41.03 10.49
C ALA A 265 -26.35 -41.92 11.34
N VAL A 266 -26.93 -41.36 12.40
CA VAL A 266 -27.92 -42.10 13.24
C VAL A 266 -29.16 -42.43 12.43
N TYR A 267 -29.71 -41.50 11.67
CA TYR A 267 -30.87 -41.76 10.80
C TYR A 267 -30.59 -42.86 9.78
N ILE A 268 -29.48 -42.80 9.05
CA ILE A 268 -29.08 -43.82 8.07
C ILE A 268 -28.88 -45.18 8.75
N GLY A 269 -28.22 -45.24 9.91
CA GLY A 269 -27.97 -46.45 10.66
C GLY A 269 -29.28 -47.16 11.08
N PHE A 270 -30.23 -46.43 11.65
CA PHE A 270 -31.52 -46.98 12.04
C PHE A 270 -32.38 -47.39 10.83
N THR A 271 -32.31 -46.65 9.72
CA THR A 271 -33.02 -47.01 8.49
C THR A 271 -32.47 -48.29 7.88
N LEU A 272 -31.13 -48.48 7.86
CA LEU A 272 -30.49 -49.73 7.37
C LEU A 272 -30.79 -50.94 8.27
N LEU A 273 -30.98 -50.72 9.57
CA LEU A 273 -31.39 -51.80 10.50
C LEU A 273 -32.90 -52.14 10.42
N GLY A 274 -33.67 -51.35 9.66
CA GLY A 274 -35.11 -51.53 9.54
C GLY A 274 -35.93 -51.06 10.76
N GLU A 275 -35.27 -50.44 11.75
CA GLU A 275 -35.91 -49.95 12.98
C GLU A 275 -36.64 -48.62 12.78
N PHE A 276 -36.28 -47.87 11.74
CA PHE A 276 -36.85 -46.53 11.47
C PHE A 276 -37.28 -46.43 10.01
N ASN A 277 -38.57 -46.30 9.77
CA ASN A 277 -39.10 -46.19 8.42
C ASN A 277 -39.99 -44.94 8.27
N LEU A 278 -39.42 -43.87 7.65
CA LEU A 278 -40.14 -42.65 7.29
C LEU A 278 -40.66 -42.67 5.83
N GLY A 279 -40.88 -43.88 5.28
CA GLY A 279 -41.38 -44.07 3.91
C GLY A 279 -40.31 -44.09 2.83
N GLU A 280 -39.04 -44.09 3.20
CA GLU A 280 -37.89 -44.21 2.28
C GLU A 280 -37.12 -45.50 2.58
N THR A 281 -36.71 -46.23 1.54
CA THR A 281 -35.77 -47.34 1.63
C THR A 281 -34.42 -46.89 1.16
N ILE A 282 -33.45 -46.79 2.07
CA ILE A 282 -32.06 -46.41 1.76
C ILE A 282 -31.22 -47.68 1.76
N ASP A 283 -30.53 -47.96 0.66
CA ASP A 283 -29.57 -49.07 0.59
C ASP A 283 -28.18 -48.65 1.17
N LEU A 284 -27.28 -49.61 1.35
CA LEU A 284 -25.94 -49.33 1.90
C LEU A 284 -25.14 -48.36 1.05
N GLN A 285 -25.25 -48.45 -0.28
CA GLN A 285 -24.57 -47.56 -1.22
C GLN A 285 -25.07 -46.12 -1.04
N GLN A 286 -26.36 -45.92 -1.04
CA GLN A 286 -26.99 -44.60 -0.87
C GLN A 286 -26.66 -44.00 0.50
N GLY A 287 -26.75 -44.78 1.57
CA GLY A 287 -26.45 -44.36 2.92
C GLY A 287 -25.00 -43.93 3.08
N LEU A 288 -24.06 -44.71 2.59
CA LEU A 288 -22.64 -44.37 2.63
C LEU A 288 -22.32 -43.13 1.81
N TRP A 289 -22.90 -43.01 0.62
CA TRP A 289 -22.73 -41.82 -0.23
C TRP A 289 -23.28 -40.55 0.41
N LEU A 290 -24.47 -40.60 1.02
CA LEU A 290 -25.07 -39.47 1.76
C LEU A 290 -24.18 -39.04 2.92
N LEU A 291 -23.62 -40.01 3.67
CA LEU A 291 -22.74 -39.75 4.80
C LEU A 291 -21.42 -39.07 4.38
N LEU A 292 -20.87 -39.43 3.22
CA LEU A 292 -19.66 -38.82 2.67
C LEU A 292 -19.91 -37.43 2.07
N THR A 293 -21.11 -37.22 1.50
CA THR A 293 -21.45 -35.97 0.80
C THR A 293 -21.91 -34.86 1.75
N ALA A 294 -22.60 -35.20 2.84
CA ALA A 294 -23.11 -34.21 3.81
C ALA A 294 -22.02 -33.31 4.43
N PRO A 295 -20.85 -33.81 4.87
CA PRO A 295 -19.76 -32.97 5.36
C PRO A 295 -19.20 -31.99 4.33
N LEU A 296 -19.16 -32.38 3.05
CA LEU A 296 -18.67 -31.54 1.97
C LEU A 296 -19.50 -30.24 1.84
N LEU A 297 -20.83 -30.39 1.89
CA LEU A 297 -21.78 -29.29 1.82
C LEU A 297 -21.57 -28.28 2.95
N LEU A 298 -21.41 -28.75 4.18
CA LEU A 298 -21.18 -27.88 5.35
C LEU A 298 -19.77 -27.27 5.37
N SER A 299 -18.77 -27.97 4.83
CA SER A 299 -17.38 -27.51 4.80
C SER A 299 -17.19 -26.24 3.97
N GLU A 300 -17.88 -26.10 2.83
CA GLU A 300 -17.76 -24.91 1.97
C GLU A 300 -18.34 -23.67 2.65
N MET A 301 -19.40 -23.82 3.42
CA MET A 301 -19.96 -22.73 4.24
C MET A 301 -19.02 -22.35 5.39
N LYS A 302 -18.41 -23.33 6.04
CA LYS A 302 -17.41 -23.10 7.09
C LYS A 302 -16.20 -22.33 6.56
N LYS A 303 -15.67 -22.69 5.38
CA LYS A 303 -14.59 -21.96 4.71
C LYS A 303 -14.96 -20.48 4.49
N LEU A 304 -16.19 -20.17 4.07
CA LEU A 304 -16.66 -18.81 3.94
C LEU A 304 -16.58 -18.04 5.27
N GLY A 305 -16.93 -18.70 6.39
CA GLY A 305 -16.79 -18.13 7.73
C GLY A 305 -15.33 -17.78 8.07
N GLN A 306 -14.40 -18.65 7.72
CA GLN A 306 -12.97 -18.43 7.93
C GLN A 306 -12.44 -17.24 7.12
N PHE A 307 -12.91 -17.04 5.90
CA PHE A 307 -12.50 -15.91 5.05
C PHE A 307 -13.20 -14.59 5.36
N TYR A 308 -14.17 -14.56 6.28
CA TYR A 308 -14.92 -13.34 6.58
C TYR A 308 -14.04 -12.21 7.12
N HIS A 309 -12.98 -12.53 7.86
CA HIS A 309 -12.03 -11.52 8.36
C HIS A 309 -11.29 -10.80 7.21
N GLN A 310 -11.06 -11.47 6.08
CA GLN A 310 -10.44 -10.86 4.89
C GLN A 310 -11.33 -9.76 4.31
N LYS A 311 -12.66 -9.91 4.37
CA LYS A 311 -13.59 -8.85 3.99
C LYS A 311 -13.41 -7.61 4.86
N ALA A 312 -13.33 -7.77 6.18
CA ALA A 312 -13.14 -6.67 7.12
C ALA A 312 -11.77 -5.97 6.92
N GLN A 313 -10.72 -6.74 6.64
CA GLN A 313 -9.39 -6.20 6.29
C GLN A 313 -9.43 -5.39 4.99
N ALA A 314 -10.13 -5.89 3.97
CA ALA A 314 -10.25 -5.21 2.69
C ALA A 314 -11.12 -3.94 2.78
N GLU A 315 -12.14 -3.91 3.64
CA GLU A 315 -12.93 -2.70 3.91
C GLU A 315 -12.05 -1.60 4.55
N SER A 316 -11.21 -1.97 5.51
CA SER A 316 -10.23 -1.05 6.10
C SER A 316 -9.16 -0.59 5.09
N ALA A 317 -8.70 -1.51 4.24
CA ALA A 317 -7.76 -1.21 3.17
C ALA A 317 -8.36 -0.26 2.11
N MET A 318 -9.63 -0.44 1.76
CA MET A 318 -10.36 0.45 0.87
C MET A 318 -10.40 1.88 1.41
N GLU A 319 -10.72 2.05 2.70
CA GLU A 319 -10.74 3.38 3.34
C GLU A 319 -9.37 4.07 3.26
N ALA A 320 -8.26 3.31 3.38
CA ALA A 320 -6.91 3.84 3.30
C ALA A 320 -6.43 4.15 1.87
N ILE A 321 -6.94 3.42 0.87
CA ILE A 321 -6.49 3.51 -0.53
C ILE A 321 -7.42 4.39 -1.37
N GLN A 322 -8.69 4.53 -0.98
CA GLN A 322 -9.73 5.18 -1.78
C GLN A 322 -9.34 6.58 -2.20
N ASP A 323 -8.89 7.40 -1.26
CA ASP A 323 -8.52 8.79 -1.53
C ASP A 323 -7.31 8.88 -2.47
N LEU A 324 -6.35 7.96 -2.32
CA LEU A 324 -5.15 7.90 -3.16
C LEU A 324 -5.42 7.51 -4.61
N LEU A 325 -6.46 6.69 -4.86
CA LEU A 325 -6.81 6.24 -6.21
C LEU A 325 -7.85 7.14 -6.89
N GLN A 326 -8.65 7.91 -6.13
CA GLN A 326 -9.68 8.80 -6.67
C GLN A 326 -9.13 10.18 -7.06
N ASP A 327 -8.10 10.68 -6.39
CA ASP A 327 -7.45 11.96 -6.68
C ASP A 327 -6.50 11.93 -7.90
N SER A 328 -6.60 10.91 -8.74
CA SER A 328 -5.91 10.91 -10.02
C SER A 328 -6.72 11.72 -11.02
N PRO A 329 -6.40 13.00 -11.30
CA PRO A 329 -6.99 13.69 -12.44
C PRO A 329 -6.72 12.89 -13.71
N PRO A 330 -7.62 12.97 -14.72
CA PRO A 330 -7.41 12.31 -15.99
C PRO A 330 -6.04 12.67 -16.56
N ASP A 331 -5.49 11.79 -17.40
CA ASP A 331 -4.19 11.88 -18.06
C ASP A 331 -4.03 13.17 -18.88
N GLU A 332 -4.03 14.33 -18.25
CA GLU A 332 -3.40 15.49 -18.84
C GLU A 332 -1.90 15.24 -18.70
N ALA A 333 -1.29 14.80 -19.79
CA ALA A 333 0.16 14.85 -19.94
C ALA A 333 0.62 16.23 -19.46
N PRO A 334 1.68 16.34 -18.63
CA PRO A 334 2.20 17.64 -18.27
C PRO A 334 2.41 18.39 -19.57
N ALA A 335 1.72 19.53 -19.70
CA ALA A 335 1.88 20.38 -20.87
C ALA A 335 3.38 20.63 -21.02
N THR A 336 3.95 20.06 -22.08
CA THR A 336 5.34 20.33 -22.47
C THR A 336 5.42 21.83 -22.70
N ARG A 337 6.00 22.55 -21.75
CA ARG A 337 6.32 23.95 -21.93
C ARG A 337 7.68 24.01 -22.58
N ASP A 338 7.69 24.30 -23.87
CA ASP A 338 8.91 24.52 -24.66
C ASP A 338 9.58 25.87 -24.32
N GLU A 339 8.99 26.71 -23.45
CA GLU A 339 9.56 27.97 -23.02
C GLU A 339 9.43 28.14 -21.50
N VAL A 340 10.53 28.54 -20.85
CA VAL A 340 10.55 28.92 -19.44
C VAL A 340 9.83 30.27 -19.31
N ALA A 341 8.53 30.24 -19.05
CA ALA A 341 7.74 31.41 -18.82
C ALA A 341 8.14 32.07 -17.49
N PRO A 342 8.01 33.42 -17.36
CA PRO A 342 8.22 34.12 -16.09
C PRO A 342 7.38 33.48 -14.96
N ILE A 343 7.99 33.35 -13.78
CA ILE A 343 7.31 32.82 -12.61
C ILE A 343 6.59 33.96 -11.92
N THR A 344 5.27 34.04 -12.03
CA THR A 344 4.46 35.08 -11.38
C THR A 344 3.69 34.48 -10.20
N LEU A 345 3.82 35.15 -9.04
CA LEU A 345 3.13 34.82 -7.80
C LEU A 345 2.15 35.93 -7.42
N THR A 346 0.92 35.56 -7.03
CA THR A 346 -0.11 36.52 -6.63
C THR A 346 -1.00 35.94 -5.53
N GLY A 347 -1.36 36.77 -4.55
CA GLY A 347 -2.37 36.43 -3.55
C GLY A 347 -1.94 35.40 -2.49
N GLU A 348 -2.87 34.58 -2.06
CA GLU A 348 -2.65 33.50 -1.08
C GLU A 348 -1.97 32.31 -1.76
N LEU A 349 -0.75 31.96 -1.33
CA LEU A 349 0.04 30.88 -1.92
C LEU A 349 -0.25 29.53 -1.24
N THR A 350 -0.40 29.53 0.07
CA THR A 350 -0.74 28.36 0.88
C THR A 350 -1.33 28.75 2.22
N ARG A 351 -2.15 27.86 2.80
CA ARG A 351 -2.81 28.05 4.10
C ARG A 351 -2.05 27.46 5.28
N SER A 352 -1.19 26.48 5.05
CA SER A 352 -0.47 25.81 6.15
C SER A 352 0.97 25.42 5.73
N PRO A 353 1.99 26.17 6.19
CA PRO A 353 1.90 27.47 6.84
C PRO A 353 1.32 28.53 5.93
N ALA A 354 0.67 29.56 6.48
CA ALA A 354 0.10 30.62 5.68
C ALA A 354 1.20 31.43 4.99
N LEU A 355 1.18 31.49 3.66
CA LEU A 355 2.05 32.32 2.85
C LEU A 355 1.21 33.07 1.83
N SER A 356 1.47 34.39 1.73
CA SER A 356 0.81 35.27 0.78
C SER A 356 1.81 36.27 0.17
N THR A 357 1.46 36.82 -0.98
CA THR A 357 2.29 37.86 -1.63
C THR A 357 1.40 38.86 -2.35
N SER A 358 1.92 40.04 -2.63
CA SER A 358 1.41 40.93 -3.66
C SER A 358 1.67 40.29 -5.04
N THR A 359 1.85 41.04 -6.09
CA THR A 359 2.30 40.47 -7.37
C THR A 359 3.82 40.51 -7.43
N LEU A 360 4.46 39.33 -7.46
CA LEU A 360 5.90 39.20 -7.62
C LEU A 360 6.20 38.37 -8.87
N THR A 361 7.20 38.77 -9.64
CA THR A 361 7.59 38.11 -10.89
C THR A 361 9.09 37.85 -10.91
N ILE A 362 9.51 36.67 -11.35
CA ILE A 362 10.88 36.30 -11.65
C ILE A 362 10.95 36.04 -13.16
N ASN A 363 11.81 36.79 -13.87
CA ASN A 363 12.02 36.58 -15.29
C ASN A 363 12.97 35.41 -15.54
N THR A 364 12.97 34.90 -16.76
CA THR A 364 13.92 33.86 -17.19
C THR A 364 15.35 34.41 -17.13
N GLY A 365 16.24 33.65 -16.49
CA GLY A 365 17.63 34.04 -16.29
C GLY A 365 17.90 34.92 -15.04
N ASP A 366 16.86 35.31 -14.33
CA ASP A 366 17.03 36.08 -13.08
C ASP A 366 17.60 35.20 -11.95
N TRP A 367 18.44 35.82 -11.14
CA TRP A 367 18.95 35.27 -9.90
C TRP A 367 18.26 35.95 -8.72
N LEU A 368 17.45 35.18 -7.99
CA LEU A 368 16.70 35.65 -6.84
C LEU A 368 17.35 35.20 -5.54
N ARG A 369 17.67 36.13 -4.66
CA ARG A 369 18.03 35.86 -3.27
C ARG A 369 16.79 35.82 -2.40
N LEU A 370 16.53 34.66 -1.75
CA LEU A 370 15.41 34.48 -0.84
C LEU A 370 15.87 34.60 0.61
N ASN A 371 15.49 35.71 1.26
CA ASN A 371 15.85 36.05 2.63
C ASN A 371 14.67 35.74 3.59
N GLY A 372 14.98 35.59 4.88
CA GLY A 372 14.00 35.39 5.94
C GLY A 372 14.58 34.63 7.13
N ALA A 373 13.98 34.77 8.30
CA ALA A 373 14.37 34.03 9.49
C ALA A 373 14.27 32.49 9.29
N SER A 374 14.92 31.71 10.16
CA SER A 374 14.70 30.25 10.17
C SER A 374 13.23 29.98 10.47
N GLY A 375 12.61 29.06 9.70
CA GLY A 375 11.18 28.78 9.80
C GLY A 375 10.24 29.77 9.13
N ALA A 376 10.72 30.86 8.50
CA ALA A 376 9.87 31.85 7.82
C ALA A 376 9.08 31.28 6.61
N GLY A 377 9.49 30.13 6.05
CA GLY A 377 8.79 29.48 4.93
C GLY A 377 9.58 29.47 3.61
N LYS A 378 10.90 29.70 3.63
CA LYS A 378 11.77 29.65 2.42
C LYS A 378 11.65 28.32 1.68
N THR A 379 11.83 27.21 2.39
CA THR A 379 11.66 25.84 1.84
C THR A 379 10.25 25.62 1.32
N VAL A 380 9.22 26.12 2.05
CA VAL A 380 7.82 25.99 1.63
C VAL A 380 7.55 26.71 0.31
N LEU A 381 8.11 27.91 0.11
CA LEU A 381 8.00 28.63 -1.15
C LEU A 381 8.65 27.87 -2.31
N MET A 382 9.85 27.31 -2.10
CA MET A 382 10.52 26.48 -3.11
C MET A 382 9.74 25.20 -3.43
N GLU A 383 9.17 24.53 -2.42
CA GLU A 383 8.30 23.36 -2.60
C GLU A 383 7.01 23.70 -3.38
N LEU A 384 6.45 24.88 -3.19
CA LEU A 384 5.28 25.35 -3.96
C LEU A 384 5.65 25.61 -5.41
N LEU A 385 6.75 26.33 -5.66
CA LEU A 385 7.23 26.65 -7.00
C LEU A 385 7.63 25.41 -7.79
N SER A 386 8.22 24.43 -7.13
CA SER A 386 8.60 23.14 -7.72
C SER A 386 7.42 22.14 -7.85
N GLY A 387 6.23 22.49 -7.39
CA GLY A 387 5.06 21.60 -7.39
C GLY A 387 5.12 20.45 -6.39
N GLN A 388 6.12 20.43 -5.50
CA GLN A 388 6.24 19.41 -4.46
C GLN A 388 5.24 19.61 -3.31
N ARG A 389 4.64 20.78 -3.23
CA ARG A 389 3.56 21.09 -2.30
C ARG A 389 2.36 21.64 -3.07
N PRO A 390 1.12 21.18 -2.77
CA PRO A 390 -0.08 21.75 -3.37
C PRO A 390 -0.25 23.21 -2.94
N GLY A 391 -0.56 24.07 -3.88
CA GLY A 391 -0.78 25.52 -3.68
C GLY A 391 -1.38 26.14 -4.91
N LEU A 392 -1.61 27.48 -4.85
CA LEU A 392 -2.21 28.24 -5.94
C LEU A 392 -1.21 28.62 -7.04
N ALA A 393 0.09 28.53 -6.79
CA ALA A 393 1.12 28.84 -7.77
C ALA A 393 1.21 27.75 -8.86
N LYS A 394 1.39 28.16 -10.12
CA LYS A 394 1.69 27.23 -11.21
C LYS A 394 3.10 26.68 -11.00
N PRO A 395 3.28 25.37 -10.84
CA PRO A 395 4.61 24.79 -10.64
C PRO A 395 5.46 24.90 -11.90
N VAL A 396 6.77 24.98 -11.69
CA VAL A 396 7.77 24.89 -12.75
C VAL A 396 7.91 23.44 -13.20
N SER A 397 7.98 23.18 -14.49
CA SER A 397 8.00 21.82 -15.05
C SER A 397 9.39 21.19 -15.12
N ASP A 398 10.40 21.99 -15.48
CA ASP A 398 11.80 21.54 -15.58
C ASP A 398 12.69 22.33 -14.61
N TYR A 399 13.12 21.66 -13.56
CA TYR A 399 13.91 22.26 -12.49
C TYR A 399 14.84 21.25 -11.83
N VAL A 400 15.82 21.75 -11.10
CA VAL A 400 16.56 21.02 -10.08
C VAL A 400 16.32 21.65 -8.72
N LEU A 401 16.25 20.82 -7.68
CA LEU A 401 16.07 21.27 -6.30
C LEU A 401 17.13 20.63 -5.41
N LEU A 402 17.91 21.48 -4.74
CA LEU A 402 18.78 21.08 -3.64
C LEU A 402 18.09 21.42 -2.32
N THR A 403 17.80 20.41 -1.54
CA THR A 403 17.22 20.55 -0.19
C THR A 403 18.33 20.70 0.85
N GLN A 404 18.02 21.29 1.99
CA GLN A 404 18.95 21.48 3.10
C GLN A 404 19.63 20.18 3.56
N THR A 405 18.89 19.05 3.56
CA THR A 405 19.43 17.73 3.85
C THR A 405 19.51 16.91 2.57
N PRO A 406 20.71 16.57 2.07
CA PRO A 406 20.85 15.78 0.86
C PRO A 406 20.39 14.33 1.07
N VAL A 407 19.72 13.78 0.07
CA VAL A 407 19.26 12.38 0.08
C VAL A 407 20.27 11.51 -0.69
N ILE A 408 20.80 10.48 -0.03
CA ILE A 408 21.62 9.45 -0.66
C ILE A 408 20.78 8.17 -0.73
N LEU A 409 20.65 7.63 -1.95
CA LEU A 409 19.87 6.42 -2.20
C LEU A 409 20.73 5.16 -2.01
N PRO A 410 20.16 4.04 -1.57
CA PRO A 410 20.81 2.74 -1.66
C PRO A 410 21.16 2.44 -3.12
N GLY A 411 22.41 2.02 -3.38
CA GLY A 411 22.94 1.81 -4.73
C GLY A 411 24.41 2.19 -4.79
N THR A 412 25.02 2.27 -5.96
CA THR A 412 26.41 2.68 -6.13
C THR A 412 26.56 4.21 -6.18
N VAL A 413 27.80 4.72 -6.09
CA VAL A 413 28.09 6.15 -6.33
C VAL A 413 27.61 6.57 -7.71
N ARG A 414 27.87 5.75 -8.73
CA ARG A 414 27.41 5.94 -10.11
C ARG A 414 25.90 6.08 -10.20
N GLU A 415 25.15 5.14 -9.61
CA GLU A 415 23.69 5.17 -9.59
C GLU A 415 23.16 6.40 -8.87
N ASN A 416 23.82 6.81 -7.81
CA ASN A 416 23.49 8.03 -7.08
C ASN A 416 23.73 9.31 -7.87
N LEU A 417 24.72 9.36 -8.75
CA LEU A 417 25.00 10.51 -9.62
C LEU A 417 24.08 10.54 -10.83
N CYS A 418 23.97 9.42 -11.53
CA CYS A 418 23.23 9.35 -12.79
C CYS A 418 21.71 9.38 -12.59
N LEU A 419 21.17 8.76 -11.52
CA LEU A 419 19.76 8.52 -11.33
C LEU A 419 19.11 7.90 -12.60
N ALA A 420 18.37 8.68 -13.37
CA ALA A 420 17.75 8.24 -14.63
C ALA A 420 18.52 8.69 -15.90
N MET A 421 19.68 9.34 -15.75
CA MET A 421 20.49 9.85 -16.88
C MET A 421 21.55 8.83 -17.27
N THR A 422 21.96 8.87 -18.53
CA THR A 422 23.14 8.14 -19.02
C THR A 422 24.35 9.08 -18.99
N CYS A 423 25.32 8.80 -18.12
CA CYS A 423 26.53 9.59 -17.97
C CYS A 423 27.75 8.73 -18.25
N SER A 424 28.75 9.30 -18.96
CA SER A 424 30.03 8.66 -19.14
C SER A 424 30.91 8.77 -17.88
N ASP A 425 31.82 7.83 -17.68
CA ASP A 425 32.75 7.86 -16.54
C ASP A 425 33.57 9.15 -16.51
N THR A 426 33.98 9.65 -17.68
CA THR A 426 34.70 10.92 -17.80
C THR A 426 33.90 12.11 -17.29
N GLN A 427 32.57 12.16 -17.55
CA GLN A 427 31.68 13.20 -17.03
C GLN A 427 31.51 13.08 -15.53
N LEU A 428 31.34 11.85 -15.01
CA LEU A 428 31.19 11.61 -13.57
C LEU A 428 32.44 11.99 -12.79
N LEU A 429 33.62 11.61 -13.30
CA LEU A 429 34.88 11.97 -12.67
C LEU A 429 35.12 13.49 -12.70
N ALA A 430 34.88 14.15 -13.84
CA ALA A 430 35.05 15.60 -13.98
C ALA A 430 34.12 16.38 -13.03
N VAL A 431 32.85 15.96 -12.88
CA VAL A 431 31.94 16.65 -11.96
C VAL A 431 32.32 16.40 -10.51
N LEU A 432 32.76 15.19 -10.14
CA LEU A 432 33.22 14.92 -8.78
C LEU A 432 34.48 15.72 -8.40
N ASP A 433 35.42 15.86 -9.34
CA ASP A 433 36.59 16.72 -9.13
C ASP A 433 36.20 18.20 -8.99
N SER A 434 35.24 18.68 -9.79
CA SER A 434 34.77 20.08 -9.71
C SER A 434 34.17 20.41 -8.35
N VAL A 435 33.52 19.45 -7.66
CA VAL A 435 32.95 19.64 -6.31
C VAL A 435 33.89 19.15 -5.19
N GLU A 436 35.18 18.97 -5.48
CA GLU A 436 36.21 18.53 -4.55
C GLU A 436 35.94 17.16 -3.89
N LEU A 437 35.36 16.23 -4.64
CA LEU A 437 35.13 14.84 -4.19
C LEU A 437 36.08 13.83 -4.82
N GLY A 438 37.03 14.23 -5.68
CA GLY A 438 37.97 13.32 -6.33
C GLY A 438 38.84 12.54 -5.33
N ALA A 439 39.40 13.22 -4.32
CA ALA A 439 40.18 12.58 -3.26
C ALA A 439 39.35 11.58 -2.44
N TRP A 440 38.09 11.89 -2.14
CA TRP A 440 37.16 10.96 -1.48
C TRP A 440 36.89 9.73 -2.36
N LEU A 441 36.61 9.91 -3.64
CA LEU A 441 36.36 8.83 -4.57
C LEU A 441 37.55 7.84 -4.68
N SER A 442 38.78 8.37 -4.69
CA SER A 442 39.99 7.57 -4.77
C SER A 442 40.24 6.70 -3.51
N MET A 443 39.66 7.05 -2.36
CA MET A 443 39.72 6.25 -1.13
C MET A 443 38.68 5.14 -1.09
N LEU A 444 37.70 5.13 -2.00
CA LEU A 444 36.66 4.12 -2.04
C LEU A 444 37.16 2.82 -2.69
N PRO A 445 36.80 1.64 -2.17
CA PRO A 445 37.37 0.35 -2.61
C PRO A 445 37.03 -0.02 -4.06
N ALA A 446 35.90 0.45 -4.58
CA ALA A 446 35.44 0.20 -5.96
C ALA A 446 35.16 1.50 -6.74
N GLY A 447 35.69 2.66 -6.28
CA GLY A 447 35.48 3.94 -6.96
C GLY A 447 34.00 4.25 -7.18
N LEU A 448 33.62 4.55 -8.44
CA LEU A 448 32.23 4.84 -8.83
C LEU A 448 31.24 3.70 -8.54
N ASP A 449 31.70 2.46 -8.51
CA ASP A 449 30.84 1.29 -8.29
C ASP A 449 30.80 0.85 -6.81
N THR A 450 31.33 1.67 -5.91
CA THR A 450 31.23 1.45 -4.46
C THR A 450 29.78 1.55 -4.02
N PRO A 451 29.24 0.51 -3.32
CA PRO A 451 27.85 0.54 -2.84
C PRO A 451 27.67 1.54 -1.70
N MET A 452 26.65 2.36 -1.80
CA MET A 452 26.18 3.31 -0.81
C MET A 452 24.97 2.68 -0.10
N GLY A 453 25.17 2.03 1.03
CA GLY A 453 24.09 1.39 1.78
C GLY A 453 23.20 2.37 2.57
N GLU A 454 22.48 1.85 3.56
CA GLU A 454 21.67 2.68 4.47
C GLU A 454 22.52 3.67 5.29
N HIS A 455 23.80 3.35 5.50
CA HIS A 455 24.79 4.19 6.16
C HIS A 455 25.98 4.44 5.21
N PRO A 456 25.80 5.38 4.26
CA PRO A 456 26.85 5.66 3.29
C PRO A 456 28.09 6.23 3.97
N PRO A 457 29.32 5.88 3.53
CA PRO A 457 30.57 6.39 4.10
C PRO A 457 30.83 7.82 3.66
N LEU A 458 29.94 8.75 4.03
CA LEU A 458 29.94 10.17 3.67
C LEU A 458 29.81 11.04 4.91
N SER A 459 30.64 12.05 5.02
CA SER A 459 30.36 13.17 5.91
C SER A 459 29.20 14.02 5.39
N GLY A 460 28.54 14.81 6.24
CA GLY A 460 27.46 15.71 5.82
C GLY A 460 27.87 16.65 4.69
N GLY A 461 29.10 17.18 4.73
CA GLY A 461 29.64 18.01 3.66
C GLY A 461 29.92 17.26 2.34
N GLN A 462 30.35 15.98 2.41
CA GLN A 462 30.52 15.14 1.24
C GLN A 462 29.18 14.79 0.60
N ALA A 463 28.16 14.46 1.41
CA ALA A 463 26.81 14.22 0.94
C ALA A 463 26.22 15.45 0.24
N GLN A 464 26.44 16.64 0.79
CA GLN A 464 26.02 17.91 0.19
C GLN A 464 26.68 18.13 -1.18
N ARG A 465 28.01 17.93 -1.27
CA ARG A 465 28.76 18.07 -2.53
C ARG A 465 28.35 17.03 -3.57
N LEU A 466 28.04 15.80 -3.15
CA LEU A 466 27.51 14.77 -4.04
C LEU A 466 26.13 15.17 -4.60
N ALA A 467 25.28 15.78 -3.79
CA ALA A 467 24.00 16.30 -4.25
C ALA A 467 24.18 17.47 -5.23
N ILE A 468 25.13 18.37 -5.02
CA ILE A 468 25.47 19.45 -5.95
C ILE A 468 25.97 18.85 -7.29
N ALA A 469 26.84 17.81 -7.25
CA ALA A 469 27.30 17.13 -8.45
C ALA A 469 26.15 16.58 -9.31
N ARG A 470 25.10 16.06 -8.69
CA ARG A 470 23.86 15.63 -9.40
C ARG A 470 23.19 16.78 -10.15
N LEU A 471 23.11 17.95 -9.53
CA LEU A 471 22.49 19.12 -10.14
C LEU A 471 23.31 19.60 -11.36
N LEU A 472 24.63 19.62 -11.22
CA LEU A 472 25.55 20.00 -12.29
C LEU A 472 25.47 19.07 -13.51
N LEU A 473 25.22 17.78 -13.28
CA LEU A 473 25.02 16.81 -14.36
C LEU A 473 23.70 17.03 -15.11
N ARG A 474 22.63 17.46 -14.42
CA ARG A 474 21.30 17.59 -15.01
C ARG A 474 21.09 18.88 -15.82
N GLN A 475 21.73 19.98 -15.46
CA GLN A 475 21.66 21.28 -16.16
C GLN A 475 20.22 21.75 -16.49
N ALA A 476 19.34 21.84 -15.48
CA ALA A 476 17.97 22.31 -15.68
C ALA A 476 17.91 23.84 -15.88
N PRO A 477 16.85 24.38 -16.54
CA PRO A 477 16.69 25.82 -16.75
C PRO A 477 16.32 26.60 -15.47
N VAL A 478 15.81 25.93 -14.43
CA VAL A 478 15.46 26.53 -13.14
C VAL A 478 16.11 25.77 -12.00
N TRP A 479 16.75 26.52 -11.10
CA TRP A 479 17.48 25.98 -9.95
C TRP A 479 16.89 26.52 -8.65
N PHE A 480 16.46 25.61 -7.78
CA PHE A 480 16.07 25.90 -6.40
C PHE A 480 17.17 25.42 -5.46
N LEU A 481 17.79 26.35 -4.74
CA LEU A 481 18.93 26.09 -3.86
C LEU A 481 18.56 26.46 -2.42
N ASP A 482 18.20 25.47 -1.60
CA ASP A 482 17.87 25.66 -0.19
C ASP A 482 19.09 25.32 0.69
N GLU A 483 19.79 26.35 1.09
CA GLU A 483 21.02 26.29 1.90
C GLU A 483 22.08 25.32 1.33
N PRO A 484 22.52 25.48 0.08
CA PRO A 484 23.37 24.52 -0.62
C PRO A 484 24.71 24.25 0.06
N THR A 485 25.14 25.11 0.97
CA THR A 485 26.45 25.02 1.64
C THR A 485 26.36 25.05 3.17
N ALA A 486 25.18 24.70 3.75
CA ALA A 486 24.95 24.76 5.19
C ALA A 486 25.99 23.97 6.00
N HIS A 487 26.38 22.79 5.52
CA HIS A 487 27.26 21.84 6.21
C HIS A 487 28.74 21.96 5.80
N LEU A 488 29.11 23.01 5.04
CA LEU A 488 30.48 23.18 4.55
C LEU A 488 31.23 24.21 5.40
N PRO A 489 32.55 24.03 5.62
CA PRO A 489 33.43 25.09 6.16
C PRO A 489 33.43 26.31 5.27
N GLN A 490 33.83 27.49 5.82
CA GLN A 490 33.80 28.76 5.09
C GLN A 490 34.63 28.73 3.78
N SER A 491 35.82 28.13 3.81
CA SER A 491 36.68 27.99 2.64
C SER A 491 36.02 27.20 1.49
N GLN A 492 35.33 26.12 1.84
CA GLN A 492 34.60 25.32 0.85
C GLN A 492 33.29 25.97 0.41
N HIS A 493 32.63 26.74 1.30
CA HIS A 493 31.44 27.51 0.95
C HIS A 493 31.71 28.41 -0.27
N GLU A 494 32.77 29.24 -0.22
CA GLU A 494 33.10 30.18 -1.30
C GLU A 494 33.42 29.44 -2.61
N ALA A 495 34.23 28.38 -2.55
CA ALA A 495 34.59 27.60 -3.73
C ALA A 495 33.33 26.97 -4.39
N ILE A 496 32.47 26.34 -3.60
CA ILE A 496 31.24 25.69 -4.12
C ILE A 496 30.25 26.72 -4.65
N CYS A 497 30.08 27.88 -3.99
CA CYS A 497 29.23 28.96 -4.48
C CYS A 497 29.71 29.45 -5.85
N GLN A 498 31.03 29.61 -6.05
CA GLN A 498 31.60 29.98 -7.36
C GLN A 498 31.37 28.92 -8.42
N ILE A 499 31.48 27.63 -8.08
CA ILE A 499 31.19 26.51 -9.00
C ILE A 499 29.73 26.56 -9.45
N ILE A 500 28.80 26.71 -8.52
CA ILE A 500 27.37 26.86 -8.83
C ILE A 500 27.15 28.07 -9.73
N HIS A 501 27.72 29.23 -9.37
CA HIS A 501 27.55 30.48 -10.12
C HIS A 501 28.02 30.33 -11.58
N ARG A 502 29.18 29.74 -11.81
CA ARG A 502 29.72 29.53 -13.16
C ARG A 502 28.86 28.60 -14.03
N ASN A 503 28.28 27.58 -13.43
CA ASN A 503 27.50 26.59 -14.17
C ASN A 503 26.03 27.00 -14.39
N CYS A 504 25.50 27.96 -13.64
CA CYS A 504 24.10 28.38 -13.69
C CYS A 504 23.87 29.76 -14.32
N GLN A 505 24.86 30.36 -14.99
CA GLN A 505 24.78 31.74 -15.54
C GLN A 505 23.60 31.99 -16.48
N HIS A 506 23.12 30.95 -17.16
CA HIS A 506 21.99 31.01 -18.09
C HIS A 506 20.68 30.49 -17.50
N ALA A 507 20.68 30.07 -16.24
CA ALA A 507 19.53 29.53 -15.56
C ALA A 507 18.85 30.58 -14.66
N THR A 508 17.57 30.41 -14.44
CA THR A 508 16.83 31.10 -13.38
C THR A 508 17.15 30.44 -12.04
N VAL A 509 17.70 31.22 -11.09
CA VAL A 509 18.16 30.68 -9.81
C VAL A 509 17.38 31.29 -8.64
N ILE A 510 16.83 30.47 -7.77
CA ILE A 510 16.22 30.89 -6.51
C ILE A 510 17.07 30.30 -5.37
N TRP A 511 17.79 31.18 -4.68
CA TRP A 511 18.80 30.80 -3.69
C TRP A 511 18.44 31.28 -2.29
N ALA A 512 18.19 30.39 -1.37
CA ALA A 512 18.10 30.69 0.06
C ALA A 512 19.42 30.33 0.74
N SER A 513 20.00 31.30 1.49
CA SER A 513 21.20 31.05 2.28
C SER A 513 21.27 32.00 3.48
N HIS A 514 21.68 31.44 4.62
CA HIS A 514 22.06 32.25 5.81
C HIS A 514 23.52 32.72 5.77
N LYS A 515 24.33 32.11 4.90
CA LYS A 515 25.72 32.52 4.70
C LYS A 515 25.81 33.70 3.74
N PRO A 516 26.85 34.54 3.86
CA PRO A 516 27.04 35.70 2.97
C PRO A 516 27.28 35.20 1.54
N LEU A 517 26.61 35.85 0.57
CA LEU A 517 26.77 35.65 -0.86
C LEU A 517 27.07 37.02 -1.51
N PRO A 518 27.85 37.08 -2.60
CA PRO A 518 28.06 38.28 -3.36
C PRO A 518 26.73 38.88 -3.83
N SER A 519 26.48 40.15 -3.54
CA SER A 519 25.22 40.82 -3.87
C SER A 519 25.04 41.08 -5.36
N ASP A 520 26.14 41.21 -6.08
CA ASP A 520 26.21 41.41 -7.53
C ASP A 520 25.73 40.21 -8.37
N TRP A 521 25.58 39.04 -7.75
CA TRP A 521 25.04 37.86 -8.42
C TRP A 521 23.52 37.89 -8.59
N PHE A 522 22.82 38.68 -7.76
CA PHE A 522 21.35 38.61 -7.66
C PHE A 522 20.71 39.85 -8.31
N SER A 523 19.77 39.60 -9.21
CA SER A 523 18.94 40.64 -9.86
C SER A 523 17.68 40.98 -9.05
N ALA A 524 17.29 40.11 -8.11
CA ALA A 524 16.11 40.31 -7.26
C ALA A 524 16.34 39.82 -5.83
N HIS A 525 15.70 40.45 -4.86
CA HIS A 525 15.81 40.14 -3.44
C HIS A 525 14.43 40.06 -2.80
N TRP A 526 14.00 38.88 -2.40
CA TRP A 526 12.74 38.69 -1.70
C TRP A 526 12.96 38.40 -0.22
N LEU A 527 12.08 38.96 0.62
CA LEU A 527 12.06 38.74 2.05
C LEU A 527 10.76 38.06 2.45
N ILE A 528 10.87 36.96 3.20
CA ILE A 528 9.72 36.32 3.86
C ILE A 528 9.69 36.78 5.31
N LYS A 529 8.61 37.49 5.68
CA LYS A 529 8.36 37.95 7.03
C LYS A 529 6.87 37.83 7.36
N ASP A 530 6.54 37.29 8.53
CA ASP A 530 5.17 37.15 9.04
C ASP A 530 4.18 36.52 8.05
N GLY A 531 4.64 35.51 7.30
CA GLY A 531 3.84 34.81 6.28
C GLY A 531 3.62 35.63 4.99
N ARG A 532 4.32 36.69 4.79
CA ARG A 532 4.27 37.48 3.54
C ARG A 532 5.61 37.44 2.82
N VAL A 533 5.53 37.27 1.50
CA VAL A 533 6.68 37.38 0.61
C VAL A 533 6.63 38.75 -0.03
N CYS A 534 7.68 39.55 0.17
CA CYS A 534 7.80 40.92 -0.34
C CYS A 534 9.12 41.09 -1.09
N ASP A 535 9.14 41.98 -2.08
CA ASP A 535 10.37 42.45 -2.66
C ASP A 535 11.07 43.40 -1.67
N THR A 536 12.38 43.25 -1.51
CA THR A 536 13.14 44.04 -0.52
C THR A 536 13.19 45.54 -0.91
N GLU A 537 13.14 45.86 -2.22
CA GLU A 537 13.07 47.24 -2.69
C GLU A 537 11.73 47.91 -2.31
N SER A 538 10.63 47.14 -2.23
CA SER A 538 9.32 47.67 -1.81
C SER A 538 9.15 47.70 -0.29
N ALA A 539 9.92 46.91 0.47
CA ALA A 539 9.85 46.88 1.94
C ALA A 539 10.49 48.10 2.63
N ASP A 540 11.53 48.67 2.05
CA ASP A 540 12.18 49.89 2.58
C ASP A 540 11.30 51.13 2.40
N LEU A 541 10.40 51.17 1.42
CA LEU A 541 9.46 52.28 1.21
C LEU A 541 8.29 52.28 2.19
N SER A 542 7.92 51.13 2.78
CA SER A 542 6.84 51.04 3.78
C SER A 542 7.29 51.26 5.22
N GLY A 543 8.61 51.28 5.46
CA GLY A 543 9.22 51.52 6.79
C GLY A 543 9.42 53.01 7.14
N THR A 544 9.26 53.93 6.18
CA THR A 544 9.52 55.37 6.36
C THR A 544 8.28 56.21 6.66
N GLU A 545 7.06 55.68 6.54
CA GLU A 545 5.81 56.43 6.86
C GLU A 545 5.35 56.35 8.32
N GLY A 546 6.09 55.67 9.21
CA GLY A 546 5.71 55.46 10.62
C GLY A 546 6.47 56.27 11.67
N LYS A 547 7.29 57.27 11.30
CA LYS A 547 8.04 58.10 12.27
C LYS A 547 7.99 59.60 11.96
N THR A 548 6.81 60.19 12.02
CA THR A 548 6.64 61.62 12.29
C THR A 548 5.23 61.83 12.84
N THR A 549 5.10 61.85 14.16
CA THR A 549 4.25 62.77 14.94
C THR A 549 4.26 62.30 16.39
N GLY A 550 4.82 63.11 17.26
CA GLY A 550 4.73 62.91 18.72
C GLY A 550 5.88 63.48 19.49
N ALA A 551 6.26 64.75 19.18
CA ALA A 551 6.93 65.61 20.15
C ALA A 551 5.91 66.67 20.58
N GLY A 552 5.61 66.69 21.85
CA GLY A 552 4.79 67.73 22.45
C GLY A 552 3.99 67.29 23.66
N GLU A 553 4.58 67.63 24.81
CA GLU A 553 4.10 67.79 26.20
C GLU A 553 4.25 66.57 27.12
#